data_a53e2314fcea1fcf924b220cdeeeb256
#
_entry.id   a53e2314fcea1fcf924b220cdeeeb256
#
_cell.length_a   1.000
_cell.length_b   1.000
_cell.length_c   1.000
_cell.angle_alpha   90.00
_cell.angle_beta   90.00
_cell.angle_gamma   90.00
#
_symmetry.space_group_name_H-M   'P 1'
#
loop_
_entity.id
_entity.type
_entity.pdbx_description
1 polymer ?
#
loop_
_entity_poly.entity_id
_entity_poly.type
_entity_poly.pdbx_seq_one_letter_code
_entity_poly.pdbx_strand_id
1 'polypeptide(L)'
;MKSFTFFMHNIYAMGGTVKSVTQLANTLAEKGHPVTIISVFRGTDSPYFELHSAIKVKVLVDYRLKLKNTRAITANRIKKYTPFLNTKVISQFEPGKSQFSSYVEKKMIKAIKHIKTDVLVGTRASFNILISKYAKAEIVTIAMEHMNFDAHPDQYQKEIIAAYRNINKITTLTVADQQKYQSQLKTPVYVIPNMVTEKRIAAPKKNRIISAGRLEYEKGYDLLLESIRLIQEDLRQLNYDV
;
A
#
# COMPACT_ATOMS: atom_id res chain seq x y z
N MET A 1 9.00 -13.75 -20.98
CA MET A 1 8.39 -13.55 -19.65
C MET A 1 9.21 -12.53 -18.89
N LYS A 2 8.57 -11.61 -18.16
CA LYS A 2 9.26 -10.64 -17.29
C LYS A 2 9.04 -11.01 -15.83
N SER A 3 10.05 -10.83 -15.00
CA SER A 3 9.97 -11.04 -13.56
C SER A 3 9.49 -9.76 -12.87
N PHE A 4 8.62 -9.92 -11.86
CA PHE A 4 8.06 -8.81 -11.08
C PHE A 4 8.43 -8.95 -9.60
N THR A 5 8.82 -7.84 -8.99
CA THR A 5 8.98 -7.78 -7.53
C THR A 5 8.11 -6.66 -6.98
N PHE A 6 7.19 -7.01 -6.06
CA PHE A 6 6.41 -6.05 -5.30
C PHE A 6 7.09 -5.75 -3.98
N PHE A 7 7.32 -4.47 -3.71
CA PHE A 7 7.89 -4.00 -2.45
C PHE A 7 6.77 -3.37 -1.62
N MET A 8 6.35 -4.04 -0.54
CA MET A 8 5.17 -3.63 0.21
C MET A 8 5.36 -3.69 1.73
N HIS A 9 4.48 -3.01 2.45
CA HIS A 9 4.58 -2.85 3.90
C HIS A 9 4.41 -4.19 4.64
N ASN A 10 3.30 -4.89 4.42
CA ASN A 10 2.99 -6.14 5.10
C ASN A 10 1.94 -6.94 4.31
N ILE A 11 2.37 -8.01 3.63
CA ILE A 11 1.47 -8.91 2.89
C ILE A 11 0.60 -9.76 3.83
N TYR A 12 0.96 -9.85 5.09
CA TYR A 12 0.27 -10.64 6.10
C TYR A 12 -0.88 -9.88 6.77
N ALA A 13 -1.00 -8.57 6.55
CA ALA A 13 -2.06 -7.75 7.12
C ALA A 13 -3.34 -7.80 6.28
N MET A 14 -4.48 -7.51 6.91
CA MET A 14 -5.72 -7.20 6.21
C MET A 14 -5.69 -5.74 5.74
N GLY A 15 -6.13 -5.49 4.49
CA GLY A 15 -6.26 -4.13 3.97
C GLY A 15 -6.47 -4.07 2.46
N GLY A 16 -7.01 -2.96 1.96
CA GLY A 16 -7.34 -2.78 0.55
C GLY A 16 -6.11 -2.88 -0.37
N THR A 17 -5.01 -2.20 -0.02
CA THR A 17 -3.75 -2.31 -0.76
C THR A 17 -3.22 -3.74 -0.78
N VAL A 18 -3.32 -4.47 0.34
CA VAL A 18 -2.86 -5.86 0.42
C VAL A 18 -3.71 -6.74 -0.50
N LYS A 19 -5.05 -6.60 -0.46
CA LYS A 19 -5.96 -7.34 -1.37
C LYS A 19 -5.64 -7.06 -2.83
N SER A 20 -5.53 -5.80 -3.22
CA SER A 20 -5.24 -5.38 -4.60
C SER A 20 -3.90 -5.92 -5.11
N VAL A 21 -2.83 -5.80 -4.31
CA VAL A 21 -1.51 -6.32 -4.69
C VAL A 21 -1.51 -7.83 -4.77
N THR A 22 -2.20 -8.53 -3.85
CA THR A 22 -2.35 -10.00 -3.90
C THR A 22 -3.03 -10.44 -5.19
N GLN A 23 -4.15 -9.82 -5.55
CA GLN A 23 -4.88 -10.15 -6.77
C GLN A 23 -4.02 -9.94 -8.02
N LEU A 24 -3.32 -8.80 -8.12
CA LEU A 24 -2.43 -8.51 -9.23
C LEU A 24 -1.26 -9.51 -9.30
N ALA A 25 -0.63 -9.80 -8.16
CA ALA A 25 0.47 -10.76 -8.06
C ALA A 25 0.03 -12.17 -8.49
N ASN A 26 -1.14 -12.63 -8.04
CA ASN A 26 -1.72 -13.91 -8.42
C ASN A 26 -1.97 -13.96 -9.93
N THR A 27 -2.63 -12.95 -10.51
CA THR A 27 -2.90 -12.88 -11.95
C THR A 27 -1.61 -12.90 -12.78
N LEU A 28 -0.55 -12.23 -12.34
CA LEU A 28 0.74 -12.28 -13.02
C LEU A 28 1.38 -13.67 -12.92
N ALA A 29 1.28 -14.32 -11.77
CA ALA A 29 1.81 -15.68 -11.57
C ALA A 29 1.02 -16.71 -12.41
N GLU A 30 -0.30 -16.62 -12.47
CA GLU A 30 -1.18 -17.43 -13.32
C GLU A 30 -0.83 -17.29 -14.83
N LYS A 31 -0.42 -16.09 -15.24
CA LYS A 31 0.08 -15.83 -16.60
C LYS A 31 1.54 -16.29 -16.80
N GLY A 32 2.14 -16.97 -15.85
CA GLY A 32 3.47 -17.55 -15.92
C GLY A 32 4.62 -16.59 -15.60
N HIS A 33 4.35 -15.36 -15.16
CA HIS A 33 5.40 -14.43 -14.77
C HIS A 33 6.02 -14.83 -13.42
N PRO A 34 7.36 -14.85 -13.27
CA PRO A 34 7.99 -14.99 -11.97
C PRO A 34 7.66 -13.80 -11.06
N VAL A 35 6.99 -14.05 -9.94
CA VAL A 35 6.58 -13.00 -9.00
C VAL A 35 7.26 -13.19 -7.64
N THR A 36 7.81 -12.12 -7.12
CA THR A 36 8.35 -12.04 -5.75
C THR A 36 7.65 -10.91 -4.99
N ILE A 37 7.28 -11.15 -3.75
CA ILE A 37 6.79 -10.12 -2.84
C ILE A 37 7.82 -9.91 -1.74
N ILE A 38 8.34 -8.69 -1.60
CA ILE A 38 9.15 -8.29 -0.45
C ILE A 38 8.24 -7.60 0.55
N SER A 39 7.92 -8.29 1.63
CA SER A 39 7.17 -7.74 2.76
C SER A 39 8.14 -7.15 3.77
N VAL A 40 8.00 -5.86 4.06
CA VAL A 40 8.86 -5.22 5.08
C VAL A 40 8.63 -5.86 6.43
N PHE A 41 7.37 -6.06 6.79
CA PHE A 41 6.99 -6.64 8.08
C PHE A 41 6.22 -7.95 7.93
N ARG A 42 6.28 -8.76 8.98
CA ARG A 42 5.44 -9.93 9.20
C ARG A 42 5.08 -10.02 10.68
N GLY A 43 3.80 -10.24 10.96
CA GLY A 43 3.27 -10.40 12.34
C GLY A 43 2.49 -11.68 12.56
N THR A 44 2.03 -12.36 11.50
CA THR A 44 1.19 -13.57 11.52
C THR A 44 1.82 -14.71 10.73
N ASP A 45 1.29 -15.93 10.91
CA ASP A 45 1.89 -17.13 10.29
C ASP A 45 1.63 -17.24 8.79
N SER A 46 0.47 -16.82 8.33
CA SER A 46 0.08 -16.86 6.92
C SER A 46 -0.38 -15.50 6.43
N PRO A 47 -0.25 -15.20 5.14
CA PRO A 47 -0.91 -14.06 4.52
C PRO A 47 -2.42 -14.10 4.74
N TYR A 48 -3.04 -12.92 4.92
CA TYR A 48 -4.48 -12.84 5.11
C TYR A 48 -5.25 -13.25 3.84
N PHE A 49 -4.74 -12.86 2.67
CA PHE A 49 -5.27 -13.26 1.37
C PHE A 49 -4.39 -14.38 0.79
N GLU A 50 -5.04 -15.33 0.11
CA GLU A 50 -4.37 -16.46 -0.51
C GLU A 50 -3.43 -16.01 -1.63
N LEU A 51 -2.22 -16.55 -1.63
CA LEU A 51 -1.21 -16.30 -2.66
C LEU A 51 -1.05 -17.54 -3.54
N HIS A 52 -0.93 -17.32 -4.84
CA HIS A 52 -0.59 -18.37 -5.79
C HIS A 52 0.72 -19.06 -5.39
N SER A 53 0.78 -20.39 -5.47
CA SER A 53 1.91 -21.21 -4.97
C SER A 53 3.26 -20.87 -5.59
N ALA A 54 3.29 -20.33 -6.82
CA ALA A 54 4.51 -19.91 -7.49
C ALA A 54 5.10 -18.59 -6.97
N ILE A 55 4.36 -17.83 -6.16
CA ILE A 55 4.80 -16.53 -5.65
C ILE A 55 5.81 -16.75 -4.51
N LYS A 56 6.98 -16.11 -4.64
CA LYS A 56 8.00 -16.11 -3.59
C LYS A 56 7.81 -14.93 -2.65
N VAL A 57 7.74 -15.19 -1.33
CA VAL A 57 7.65 -14.13 -0.32
C VAL A 57 8.97 -14.02 0.45
N LYS A 58 9.54 -12.81 0.49
CA LYS A 58 10.71 -12.46 1.30
C LYS A 58 10.31 -11.47 2.37
N VAL A 59 10.66 -11.74 3.62
CA VAL A 59 10.34 -10.90 4.77
C VAL A 59 11.61 -10.22 5.28
N LEU A 60 11.57 -8.90 5.52
CA LEU A 60 12.71 -8.16 6.04
C LEU A 60 12.76 -8.17 7.57
N VAL A 61 11.60 -8.02 8.22
CA VAL A 61 11.46 -8.03 9.69
C VAL A 61 10.28 -8.92 10.06
N ASP A 62 10.56 -10.04 10.69
CA ASP A 62 9.55 -10.98 11.18
C ASP A 62 9.37 -10.83 12.70
N TYR A 63 8.33 -10.13 13.13
CA TYR A 63 8.08 -9.89 14.55
C TYR A 63 7.72 -11.14 15.36
N ARG A 64 7.37 -12.25 14.72
CA ARG A 64 7.17 -13.54 15.40
C ARG A 64 8.51 -14.12 15.90
N LEU A 65 9.59 -13.85 15.17
CA LEU A 65 10.94 -14.29 15.49
C LEU A 65 11.66 -13.26 16.35
N LYS A 66 11.17 -13.06 17.58
CA LYS A 66 11.65 -12.00 18.49
C LYS A 66 13.18 -12.03 18.67
N LEU A 67 13.76 -13.22 18.89
CA LEU A 67 15.22 -13.39 19.09
C LEU A 67 16.04 -12.94 17.87
N LYS A 68 15.59 -13.26 16.64
CA LYS A 68 16.29 -12.87 15.40
C LYS A 68 16.10 -11.37 15.06
N ASN A 69 15.07 -10.74 15.56
CA ASN A 69 14.72 -9.36 15.23
C ASN A 69 14.81 -8.40 16.42
N THR A 70 15.51 -8.79 17.50
CA THR A 70 15.72 -7.95 18.69
C THR A 70 16.22 -6.54 18.32
N ARG A 71 17.20 -6.43 17.40
CA ARG A 71 17.71 -5.13 16.93
C ARG A 71 16.63 -4.25 16.30
N ALA A 72 15.74 -4.81 15.49
CA ALA A 72 14.65 -4.05 14.87
C ALA A 72 13.63 -3.60 15.93
N ILE A 73 13.28 -4.49 16.85
CA ILE A 73 12.33 -4.23 17.95
C ILE A 73 12.90 -3.15 18.89
N THR A 74 14.15 -3.32 19.32
CA THR A 74 14.82 -2.38 20.23
C THR A 74 14.99 -1.01 19.56
N ALA A 75 15.52 -0.95 18.34
CA ALA A 75 15.68 0.31 17.61
C ALA A 75 14.34 1.04 17.45
N ASN A 76 13.26 0.31 17.23
CA ASN A 76 11.94 0.90 17.07
C ASN A 76 11.36 1.44 18.41
N ARG A 77 11.69 0.77 19.54
CA ARG A 77 11.25 1.19 20.87
C ARG A 77 11.99 2.42 21.40
N ILE A 78 13.31 2.47 21.19
CA ILE A 78 14.16 3.52 21.77
C ILE A 78 14.39 4.71 20.86
N LYS A 79 13.96 4.68 19.58
CA LYS A 79 14.22 5.76 18.61
C LYS A 79 13.68 7.13 19.04
N LYS A 80 12.61 7.17 19.86
CA LYS A 80 12.09 8.43 20.38
C LYS A 80 13.05 9.13 21.33
N TYR A 81 13.97 8.39 21.97
CA TYR A 81 15.00 8.92 22.87
C TYR A 81 16.37 9.03 22.18
N THR A 82 16.52 8.50 21.00
CA THR A 82 17.78 8.41 20.28
C THR A 82 17.59 8.86 18.83
N PRO A 83 17.73 10.16 18.53
CA PRO A 83 17.44 10.74 17.20
C PRO A 83 18.15 10.06 16.04
N PHE A 84 19.37 9.53 16.24
CA PHE A 84 20.12 8.81 15.20
C PHE A 84 19.46 7.48 14.76
N LEU A 85 18.50 6.97 15.53
CA LEU A 85 17.67 5.82 15.16
C LEU A 85 16.44 6.19 14.33
N ASN A 86 16.17 7.47 14.11
CA ASN A 86 15.14 7.91 13.18
C ASN A 86 15.54 7.62 11.73
N THR A 87 14.53 7.48 10.87
CA THR A 87 14.74 7.31 9.43
C THR A 87 15.33 8.58 8.82
N LYS A 88 16.15 8.41 7.78
CA LYS A 88 16.79 9.51 7.06
C LYS A 88 16.14 9.81 5.71
N VAL A 89 15.51 8.81 5.11
CA VAL A 89 14.93 8.88 3.77
C VAL A 89 13.41 8.72 3.80
N ILE A 90 12.89 7.85 4.68
CA ILE A 90 11.44 7.76 4.90
C ILE A 90 10.98 9.05 5.56
N SER A 91 10.09 9.76 4.88
CA SER A 91 9.57 11.07 5.28
C SER A 91 8.93 11.05 6.68
N GLN A 92 8.98 12.18 7.36
CA GLN A 92 8.25 12.37 8.61
C GLN A 92 6.73 12.37 8.41
N PHE A 93 6.27 12.65 7.20
CA PHE A 93 4.85 12.66 6.83
C PHE A 93 4.32 11.29 6.39
N GLU A 94 5.17 10.26 6.37
CA GLU A 94 4.74 8.91 5.99
C GLU A 94 3.72 8.37 6.99
N PRO A 95 2.52 7.96 6.56
CA PRO A 95 1.55 7.29 7.43
C PRO A 95 2.17 6.04 8.08
N GLY A 96 2.06 5.94 9.41
CA GLY A 96 2.67 4.84 10.15
C GLY A 96 4.19 4.94 10.30
N LYS A 97 4.78 6.14 10.17
CA LYS A 97 6.20 6.41 10.40
C LYS A 97 6.73 5.80 11.71
N SER A 98 5.90 5.73 12.74
CA SER A 98 6.25 5.12 14.02
C SER A 98 6.73 3.67 13.89
N GLN A 99 6.39 2.97 12.83
CA GLN A 99 6.82 1.58 12.58
C GLN A 99 8.24 1.48 11.99
N PHE A 100 8.80 2.59 11.51
CA PHE A 100 10.11 2.60 10.86
C PHE A 100 11.17 3.20 11.77
N SER A 101 12.31 2.53 11.86
CA SER A 101 13.56 3.03 12.44
C SER A 101 14.64 3.05 11.37
N SER A 102 15.77 3.73 11.64
CA SER A 102 16.92 3.72 10.73
C SER A 102 17.43 2.30 10.45
N TYR A 103 17.26 1.38 11.39
CA TYR A 103 17.63 -0.03 11.20
C TYR A 103 16.73 -0.71 10.16
N VAL A 104 15.41 -0.50 10.24
CA VAL A 104 14.46 -1.03 9.25
C VAL A 104 14.70 -0.40 7.88
N GLU A 105 14.87 0.93 7.84
CA GLU A 105 15.18 1.67 6.62
C GLU A 105 16.45 1.12 5.93
N LYS A 106 17.53 0.87 6.68
CA LYS A 106 18.76 0.26 6.14
C LYS A 106 18.51 -1.13 5.55
N LYS A 107 17.67 -1.95 6.20
CA LYS A 107 17.29 -3.27 5.64
C LYS A 107 16.53 -3.12 4.33
N MET A 108 15.60 -2.16 4.25
CA MET A 108 14.83 -1.85 3.03
C MET A 108 15.78 -1.41 1.90
N ILE A 109 16.66 -0.45 2.16
CA ILE A 109 17.66 0.02 1.20
C ILE A 109 18.55 -1.12 0.72
N LYS A 110 19.06 -1.95 1.64
CA LYS A 110 19.86 -3.13 1.29
C LYS A 110 19.08 -4.08 0.39
N ALA A 111 17.82 -4.34 0.71
CA ALA A 111 16.97 -5.21 -0.12
C ALA A 111 16.81 -4.64 -1.53
N ILE A 112 16.46 -3.34 -1.67
CA ILE A 112 16.27 -2.67 -2.97
C ILE A 112 17.55 -2.75 -3.83
N LYS A 113 18.72 -2.46 -3.26
CA LYS A 113 20.01 -2.53 -3.98
C LYS A 113 20.37 -3.92 -4.50
N HIS A 114 19.85 -4.98 -3.89
CA HIS A 114 20.18 -6.37 -4.25
C HIS A 114 19.05 -7.12 -4.96
N ILE A 115 17.94 -6.42 -5.29
CA ILE A 115 16.86 -7.01 -6.09
C ILE A 115 17.39 -7.37 -7.48
N LYS A 116 17.01 -8.56 -7.93
CA LYS A 116 17.20 -9.02 -9.31
C LYS A 116 15.82 -9.29 -9.90
N THR A 117 15.34 -8.41 -10.74
CA THR A 117 14.01 -8.45 -11.34
C THR A 117 13.98 -7.54 -12.56
N ASP A 118 13.09 -7.78 -13.51
CA ASP A 118 12.89 -6.87 -14.64
C ASP A 118 12.05 -5.66 -14.23
N VAL A 119 11.07 -5.87 -13.34
CA VAL A 119 10.13 -4.84 -12.90
C VAL A 119 10.05 -4.81 -11.37
N LEU A 120 10.28 -3.65 -10.79
CA LEU A 120 10.14 -3.38 -9.36
C LEU A 120 8.98 -2.43 -9.11
N VAL A 121 7.97 -2.90 -8.37
CA VAL A 121 6.76 -2.15 -8.04
C VAL A 121 6.78 -1.79 -6.57
N GLY A 122 6.81 -0.50 -6.26
CA GLY A 122 6.59 -0.01 -4.91
C GLY A 122 5.12 0.32 -4.70
N THR A 123 4.56 -0.07 -3.57
CA THR A 123 3.12 0.03 -3.28
C THR A 123 2.78 1.13 -2.28
N ARG A 124 3.70 2.06 -2.06
CA ARG A 124 3.55 3.12 -1.08
C ARG A 124 4.54 4.26 -1.37
N ALA A 125 4.13 5.51 -1.17
CA ALA A 125 4.94 6.68 -1.52
C ALA A 125 6.36 6.65 -0.93
N SER A 126 6.53 6.34 0.36
CA SER A 126 7.86 6.24 0.97
C SER A 126 8.73 5.13 0.37
N PHE A 127 8.10 4.01 -0.06
CA PHE A 127 8.84 2.93 -0.71
C PHE A 127 9.24 3.32 -2.13
N ASN A 128 8.38 4.05 -2.82
CA ASN A 128 8.66 4.60 -4.15
C ASN A 128 9.81 5.63 -4.08
N ILE A 129 9.86 6.45 -3.02
CA ILE A 129 10.99 7.36 -2.74
C ILE A 129 12.30 6.57 -2.52
N LEU A 130 12.27 5.45 -1.80
CA LEU A 130 13.45 4.60 -1.64
C LEU A 130 13.86 3.94 -2.95
N ILE A 131 12.90 3.44 -3.72
CA ILE A 131 13.11 2.81 -5.03
C ILE A 131 13.73 3.81 -6.00
N SER A 132 13.22 5.03 -6.07
CA SER A 132 13.74 6.09 -6.95
C SER A 132 15.21 6.44 -6.69
N LYS A 133 15.68 6.25 -5.44
CA LYS A 133 17.04 6.57 -5.01
C LYS A 133 18.00 5.39 -5.10
N TYR A 134 17.52 4.17 -4.94
CA TYR A 134 18.39 3.00 -4.69
C TYR A 134 18.18 1.82 -5.61
N ALA A 135 17.14 1.82 -6.45
CA ALA A 135 16.99 0.78 -7.48
C ALA A 135 18.10 0.91 -8.53
N LYS A 136 18.47 -0.21 -9.10
CA LYS A 136 19.46 -0.24 -10.17
C LYS A 136 18.85 0.28 -11.48
N ALA A 137 19.66 0.91 -12.31
CA ALA A 137 19.21 1.57 -13.54
C ALA A 137 18.58 0.62 -14.57
N GLU A 138 19.00 -0.64 -14.57
CA GLU A 138 18.48 -1.69 -15.49
C GLU A 138 17.07 -2.18 -15.11
N ILE A 139 16.58 -1.86 -13.91
CA ILE A 139 15.27 -2.30 -13.42
C ILE A 139 14.21 -1.28 -13.78
N VAL A 140 13.14 -1.71 -14.44
CA VAL A 140 11.97 -0.84 -14.66
C VAL A 140 11.23 -0.65 -13.33
N THR A 141 11.13 0.60 -12.89
CA THR A 141 10.49 0.95 -11.62
C THR A 141 9.07 1.46 -11.84
N ILE A 142 8.13 0.99 -11.02
CA ILE A 142 6.73 1.44 -11.05
C ILE A 142 6.34 1.91 -9.66
N ALA A 143 5.87 3.14 -9.54
CA ALA A 143 5.21 3.65 -8.36
C ALA A 143 3.71 3.34 -8.45
N MET A 144 3.22 2.42 -7.63
CA MET A 144 1.80 2.09 -7.54
C MET A 144 1.18 2.86 -6.38
N GLU A 145 0.35 3.86 -6.70
CA GLU A 145 -0.31 4.71 -5.72
C GLU A 145 -1.70 4.17 -5.38
N HIS A 146 -1.94 4.01 -4.09
CA HIS A 146 -3.20 3.55 -3.52
C HIS A 146 -3.90 4.61 -2.66
N MET A 147 -3.26 5.75 -2.44
CA MET A 147 -3.82 6.89 -1.74
C MET A 147 -4.10 8.02 -2.74
N ASN A 148 -5.13 8.81 -2.45
CA ASN A 148 -5.38 10.04 -3.17
C ASN A 148 -4.20 11.01 -2.95
N PHE A 149 -3.78 11.71 -4.00
CA PHE A 149 -2.66 12.64 -3.96
C PHE A 149 -2.86 13.74 -2.89
N ASP A 150 -4.07 14.30 -2.80
CA ASP A 150 -4.39 15.38 -1.86
C ASP A 150 -4.50 14.90 -0.40
N ALA A 151 -4.56 13.59 -0.17
CA ALA A 151 -4.49 13.05 1.19
C ALA A 151 -3.09 13.15 1.82
N HIS A 152 -2.09 13.50 1.00
CA HIS A 152 -0.74 13.76 1.48
C HIS A 152 -0.58 15.25 1.86
N PRO A 153 0.08 15.59 2.99
CA PRO A 153 0.45 16.97 3.29
C PRO A 153 1.29 17.59 2.18
N ASP A 154 1.16 18.88 1.93
CA ASP A 154 1.84 19.60 0.83
C ASP A 154 3.34 19.34 0.77
N GLN A 155 3.99 19.33 1.94
CA GLN A 155 5.42 19.05 2.00
C GLN A 155 5.74 17.62 1.54
N TYR A 156 4.89 16.66 1.86
CA TYR A 156 5.07 15.27 1.41
C TYR A 156 4.80 15.13 -0.09
N GLN A 157 3.80 15.84 -0.61
CA GLN A 157 3.56 15.90 -2.06
C GLN A 157 4.80 16.39 -2.81
N LYS A 158 5.47 17.43 -2.32
CA LYS A 158 6.74 17.93 -2.92
C LYS A 158 7.84 16.87 -2.90
N GLU A 159 7.99 16.14 -1.79
CA GLU A 159 8.97 15.05 -1.69
C GLU A 159 8.66 13.91 -2.69
N ILE A 160 7.38 13.53 -2.82
CA ILE A 160 6.90 12.51 -3.75
C ILE A 160 7.20 12.94 -5.19
N ILE A 161 6.79 14.15 -5.59
CA ILE A 161 7.00 14.66 -6.94
C ILE A 161 8.51 14.73 -7.28
N ALA A 162 9.32 15.20 -6.35
CA ALA A 162 10.78 15.26 -6.56
C ALA A 162 11.39 13.87 -6.80
N ALA A 163 10.95 12.86 -6.04
CA ALA A 163 11.45 11.50 -6.15
C ALA A 163 10.94 10.79 -7.43
N TYR A 164 9.67 11.03 -7.82
CA TYR A 164 9.03 10.33 -8.93
C TYR A 164 9.54 10.74 -10.31
N ARG A 165 10.33 11.80 -10.40
CA ARG A 165 11.10 12.14 -11.61
C ARG A 165 12.09 11.03 -12.02
N ASN A 166 12.50 10.20 -11.06
CA ASN A 166 13.43 9.09 -11.25
C ASN A 166 12.73 7.71 -11.26
N ILE A 167 11.41 7.69 -11.37
CA ILE A 167 10.60 6.48 -11.55
C ILE A 167 10.23 6.35 -13.03
N ASN A 168 10.22 5.14 -13.57
CA ASN A 168 9.91 4.94 -15.00
C ASN A 168 8.42 5.08 -15.30
N LYS A 169 7.51 4.62 -14.41
CA LYS A 169 6.07 4.68 -14.60
C LYS A 169 5.36 4.84 -13.26
N ILE A 170 4.22 5.51 -13.28
CA ILE A 170 3.35 5.69 -12.13
C ILE A 170 1.98 5.09 -12.46
N THR A 171 1.35 4.43 -11.50
CA THR A 171 -0.05 4.00 -11.61
C THR A 171 -0.88 4.59 -10.50
N THR A 172 -2.08 5.06 -10.83
CA THR A 172 -3.07 5.61 -9.92
C THR A 172 -4.40 4.87 -10.07
N LEU A 173 -5.29 5.00 -9.09
CA LEU A 173 -6.60 4.35 -9.12
C LEU A 173 -7.65 5.17 -9.87
N THR A 174 -7.46 6.50 -9.98
CA THR A 174 -8.43 7.45 -10.53
C THR A 174 -7.82 8.36 -11.58
N VAL A 175 -8.65 8.86 -12.48
CA VAL A 175 -8.26 9.88 -13.48
C VAL A 175 -7.86 11.19 -12.78
N ALA A 176 -8.54 11.55 -11.70
CA ALA A 176 -8.24 12.79 -10.95
C ALA A 176 -6.81 12.74 -10.38
N ASP A 177 -6.40 11.62 -9.77
CA ASP A 177 -5.03 11.47 -9.29
C ASP A 177 -4.01 11.41 -10.43
N GLN A 178 -4.34 10.74 -11.53
CA GLN A 178 -3.50 10.72 -12.73
C GLN A 178 -3.20 12.14 -13.22
N GLN A 179 -4.22 12.98 -13.34
CA GLN A 179 -4.06 14.36 -13.79
C GLN A 179 -3.16 15.18 -12.86
N LYS A 180 -3.32 15.01 -11.54
CA LYS A 180 -2.49 15.71 -10.54
C LYS A 180 -1.01 15.34 -10.63
N TYR A 181 -0.70 14.05 -10.80
CA TYR A 181 0.68 13.62 -11.01
C TYR A 181 1.20 14.06 -12.38
N GLN A 182 0.42 13.90 -13.44
CA GLN A 182 0.85 14.19 -14.81
C GLN A 182 1.07 15.69 -15.05
N SER A 183 0.33 16.59 -14.35
CA SER A 183 0.55 18.04 -14.43
C SER A 183 1.90 18.49 -13.86
N GLN A 184 2.54 17.68 -13.02
CA GLN A 184 3.78 18.01 -12.32
C GLN A 184 4.98 17.16 -12.76
N LEU A 185 4.74 16.09 -13.53
CA LEU A 185 5.75 15.10 -13.90
C LEU A 185 5.75 14.81 -15.40
N LYS A 186 6.94 14.65 -15.96
CA LYS A 186 7.12 14.08 -17.31
C LYS A 186 7.00 12.54 -17.31
N THR A 187 7.13 11.90 -16.17
CA THR A 187 6.97 10.46 -16.00
C THR A 187 5.56 10.03 -16.42
N PRO A 188 5.41 9.00 -17.26
CA PRO A 188 4.08 8.52 -17.68
C PRO A 188 3.26 8.02 -16.50
N VAL A 189 2.01 8.49 -16.40
CA VAL A 189 1.04 8.11 -15.36
C VAL A 189 -0.15 7.40 -15.98
N TYR A 190 -0.45 6.20 -15.50
CA TYR A 190 -1.52 5.35 -15.99
C TYR A 190 -2.60 5.15 -14.93
N VAL A 191 -3.87 5.14 -15.35
CA VAL A 191 -4.98 4.76 -14.46
C VAL A 191 -5.14 3.25 -14.52
N ILE A 192 -4.92 2.57 -13.39
CA ILE A 192 -5.13 1.13 -13.23
C ILE A 192 -5.99 0.93 -11.98
N PRO A 193 -7.32 0.76 -12.14
CA PRO A 193 -8.21 0.50 -11.02
C PRO A 193 -7.89 -0.81 -10.32
N ASN A 194 -8.31 -0.93 -9.06
CA ASN A 194 -8.22 -2.20 -8.35
C ASN A 194 -9.05 -3.27 -9.06
N MET A 195 -8.48 -4.46 -9.21
CA MET A 195 -9.18 -5.59 -9.79
C MET A 195 -10.21 -6.14 -8.81
N VAL A 196 -11.36 -6.55 -9.32
CA VAL A 196 -12.39 -7.30 -8.60
C VAL A 196 -12.48 -8.67 -9.27
N THR A 197 -12.10 -9.71 -8.54
CA THR A 197 -12.09 -11.10 -9.03
C THR A 197 -13.34 -11.86 -8.64
N GLU A 198 -14.07 -11.38 -7.62
CA GLU A 198 -15.29 -12.03 -7.16
C GLU A 198 -16.42 -11.82 -8.17
N LYS A 199 -17.11 -12.91 -8.51
CA LYS A 199 -18.32 -12.85 -9.32
C LYS A 199 -19.45 -12.20 -8.52
N ARG A 200 -20.19 -11.30 -9.16
CA ARG A 200 -21.40 -10.73 -8.57
C ARG A 200 -22.42 -11.85 -8.34
N ILE A 201 -22.82 -12.05 -7.09
CA ILE A 201 -23.94 -12.93 -6.76
C ILE A 201 -25.23 -12.13 -6.98
N ALA A 202 -26.08 -12.60 -7.87
CA ALA A 202 -27.42 -12.05 -8.02
C ALA A 202 -28.24 -12.44 -6.77
N ALA A 203 -28.53 -11.47 -5.93
CA ALA A 203 -29.43 -11.64 -4.79
C ALA A 203 -30.66 -10.77 -5.00
N PRO A 204 -31.84 -11.19 -4.53
CA PRO A 204 -33.04 -10.34 -4.56
C PRO A 204 -32.75 -9.04 -3.79
N LYS A 205 -33.12 -7.93 -4.39
CA LYS A 205 -32.99 -6.62 -3.72
C LYS A 205 -33.96 -6.59 -2.53
N LYS A 206 -33.46 -6.14 -1.39
CA LYS A 206 -34.24 -5.83 -0.19
C LYS A 206 -34.17 -4.32 0.05
N ASN A 207 -35.22 -3.76 0.64
CA ASN A 207 -35.22 -2.37 1.09
C ASN A 207 -34.38 -2.27 2.37
N ARG A 208 -33.03 -2.29 2.20
CA ARG A 208 -32.08 -2.25 3.31
C ARG A 208 -30.91 -1.37 2.97
N ILE A 209 -30.57 -0.45 3.88
CA ILE A 209 -29.37 0.36 3.82
C ILE A 209 -28.29 -0.37 4.59
N ILE A 210 -27.17 -0.67 3.95
CA ILE A 210 -26.02 -1.34 4.55
C ILE A 210 -24.79 -0.44 4.39
N SER A 211 -24.11 -0.17 5.50
CA SER A 211 -22.81 0.49 5.50
C SER A 211 -21.76 -0.42 6.14
N ALA A 212 -20.57 -0.48 5.52
CA ALA A 212 -19.47 -1.28 6.01
C ALA A 212 -18.15 -0.50 5.91
N GLY A 213 -17.40 -0.46 7.00
CA GLY A 213 -16.12 0.22 7.04
C GLY A 213 -15.48 0.19 8.42
N ARG A 214 -14.27 0.74 8.54
CA ARG A 214 -13.63 0.97 9.84
C ARG A 214 -14.34 2.14 10.54
N LEU A 215 -14.47 2.07 11.87
CA LEU A 215 -14.96 3.19 12.68
C LEU A 215 -13.84 4.24 12.83
N GLU A 216 -13.62 4.99 11.77
CA GLU A 216 -12.63 6.05 11.64
C GLU A 216 -13.33 7.32 11.19
N TYR A 217 -12.86 8.47 11.62
CA TYR A 217 -13.45 9.78 11.26
C TYR A 217 -13.63 9.97 9.74
N GLU A 218 -12.65 9.53 8.95
CA GLU A 218 -12.68 9.63 7.48
C GLU A 218 -13.81 8.81 6.83
N LYS A 219 -14.48 7.92 7.58
CA LYS A 219 -15.62 7.12 7.07
C LYS A 219 -16.96 7.78 7.31
N GLY A 220 -17.00 8.84 8.11
CA GLY A 220 -18.17 9.67 8.30
C GLY A 220 -19.39 8.91 8.87
N TYR A 221 -19.20 7.91 9.71
CA TYR A 221 -20.31 7.19 10.33
C TYR A 221 -21.16 8.07 11.24
N ASP A 222 -20.58 9.08 11.85
CA ASP A 222 -21.26 10.12 12.60
C ASP A 222 -22.24 10.89 11.70
N LEU A 223 -21.78 11.36 10.55
CA LEU A 223 -22.62 12.03 9.55
C LEU A 223 -23.68 11.11 8.97
N LEU A 224 -23.36 9.84 8.73
CA LEU A 224 -24.32 8.86 8.25
C LEU A 224 -25.47 8.65 9.24
N LEU A 225 -25.15 8.46 10.54
CA LEU A 225 -26.15 8.25 11.59
C LEU A 225 -27.01 9.50 11.78
N GLU A 226 -26.43 10.69 11.71
CA GLU A 226 -27.18 11.94 11.78
C GLU A 226 -28.13 12.10 10.59
N SER A 227 -27.65 11.80 9.38
CA SER A 227 -28.47 11.82 8.16
C SER A 227 -29.64 10.84 8.24
N ILE A 228 -29.40 9.62 8.69
CA ILE A 228 -30.44 8.61 8.87
C ILE A 228 -31.48 9.08 9.89
N ARG A 229 -31.05 9.73 10.98
CA ARG A 229 -31.98 10.28 12.00
C ARG A 229 -32.91 11.32 11.40
N LEU A 230 -32.41 12.16 10.51
CA LEU A 230 -33.20 13.21 9.85
C LEU A 230 -34.28 12.68 8.92
N ILE A 231 -34.04 11.52 8.27
CA ILE A 231 -34.94 10.90 7.28
C ILE A 231 -35.60 9.62 7.79
N GLN A 232 -35.55 9.37 9.09
CA GLN A 232 -36.01 8.10 9.68
C GLN A 232 -37.48 7.79 9.37
N GLU A 233 -38.34 8.79 9.40
CA GLU A 233 -39.75 8.63 9.12
C GLU A 233 -40.01 8.31 7.66
N ASP A 234 -39.31 8.98 6.74
CA ASP A 234 -39.39 8.70 5.30
C ASP A 234 -38.94 7.25 4.99
N LEU A 235 -37.87 6.80 5.65
CA LEU A 235 -37.37 5.43 5.48
C LEU A 235 -38.37 4.40 5.98
N ARG A 236 -39.06 4.65 7.09
CA ARG A 236 -40.13 3.77 7.61
C ARG A 236 -41.30 3.69 6.62
N GLN A 237 -41.76 4.82 6.10
CA GLN A 237 -42.84 4.86 5.10
C GLN A 237 -42.49 4.11 3.82
N LEU A 238 -41.22 4.09 3.44
CA LEU A 238 -40.68 3.36 2.30
C LEU A 238 -40.31 1.90 2.61
N ASN A 239 -40.60 1.39 3.82
CA ASN A 239 -40.27 0.06 4.30
C ASN A 239 -38.76 -0.28 4.16
N TYR A 240 -37.88 0.66 4.52
CA TYR A 240 -36.44 0.40 4.59
C TYR A 240 -36.02 -0.05 5.99
N ASP A 241 -35.23 -1.11 6.04
CA ASP A 241 -34.46 -1.51 7.22
C ASP A 241 -33.13 -0.72 7.24
N VAL A 242 -32.77 -0.17 8.38
CA VAL A 242 -31.55 0.61 8.59
C VAL A 242 -30.70 -0.04 9.68
#